data_44ff0662a98d5311e13dacdb326ba0a7
#
_entry.id   44ff0662a98d5311e13dacdb326ba0a7
#
_cell.length_a   1.000
_cell.length_b   1.000
_cell.length_c   1.000
_cell.angle_alpha   90.00
_cell.angle_beta   90.00
_cell.angle_gamma   90.00
#
_symmetry.space_group_name_H-M   'P 1'
#
loop_
_entity.id
_entity.type
_entity.pdbx_description
1 polymer ?
#
loop_
_entity_poly.entity_id
_entity_poly.type
_entity_poly.pdbx_seq_one_letter_code
_entity_poly.pdbx_strand_id
1 'polypeptide(L)'
;PGSVVVDLGADAGGNVAVTKPGEAVTTPGGVKVLGWSNWPGRIPAAASALYARNLLTFLTTFWDKEAKAPKLPAEDDIVKGALLTRGGAVVHPSFAPAKAA
;
A
#
# COMPACT_ATOMS: atom_id res chain seq x y z
N PRO A 1 -25.31 17.00 7.21
CA PRO A 1 -25.66 16.98 5.78
C PRO A 1 -24.60 17.68 4.94
N GLY A 2 -24.29 17.14 3.75
CA GLY A 2 -23.28 17.68 2.85
C GLY A 2 -21.82 17.28 3.12
N SER A 3 -21.51 16.67 4.27
CA SER A 3 -20.18 16.11 4.52
C SER A 3 -19.88 14.93 3.62
N VAL A 4 -18.59 14.76 3.27
CA VAL A 4 -18.12 13.64 2.46
C VAL A 4 -17.05 12.88 3.25
N VAL A 5 -17.20 11.57 3.30
CA VAL A 5 -16.24 10.63 3.87
C VAL A 5 -15.68 9.77 2.74
N VAL A 6 -14.37 9.66 2.66
CA VAL A 6 -13.68 8.81 1.69
C VAL A 6 -13.08 7.63 2.45
N ASP A 7 -13.58 6.43 2.17
CA ASP A 7 -13.08 5.21 2.80
C ASP A 7 -12.04 4.54 1.90
N LEU A 8 -10.76 4.72 2.24
CA LEU A 8 -9.64 4.14 1.47
C LEU A 8 -9.49 2.63 1.68
N GLY A 9 -10.10 2.08 2.73
CA GLY A 9 -10.08 0.65 3.05
C GLY A 9 -11.24 -0.14 2.48
N ALA A 10 -12.08 0.45 1.63
CA ALA A 10 -13.32 -0.17 1.15
C ALA A 10 -13.12 -1.55 0.51
N ASP A 11 -12.04 -1.74 -0.27
CA ASP A 11 -11.71 -3.02 -0.91
C ASP A 11 -11.38 -4.15 0.09
N ALA A 12 -11.00 -3.79 1.31
CA ALA A 12 -10.70 -4.71 2.41
C ALA A 12 -11.85 -4.79 3.45
N GLY A 13 -13.04 -4.34 3.09
CA GLY A 13 -14.22 -4.34 3.95
C GLY A 13 -14.61 -2.98 4.51
N GLY A 14 -13.76 -1.97 4.37
CA GLY A 14 -14.01 -0.60 4.80
C GLY A 14 -13.78 -0.34 6.28
N ASN A 15 -13.58 0.95 6.60
CA ASN A 15 -13.43 1.45 7.97
C ASN A 15 -14.66 2.20 8.48
N VAL A 16 -15.68 2.36 7.65
CA VAL A 16 -16.92 3.06 7.97
C VAL A 16 -18.11 2.09 7.87
N ALA A 17 -18.95 2.05 8.91
CA ALA A 17 -20.01 1.06 9.04
C ALA A 17 -20.98 0.97 7.84
N VAL A 18 -21.16 2.05 7.12
CA VAL A 18 -22.06 2.11 5.96
C VAL A 18 -21.33 2.00 4.62
N THR A 19 -20.01 1.78 4.63
CA THR A 19 -19.23 1.60 3.40
C THR A 19 -19.74 0.40 2.61
N LYS A 20 -19.91 0.62 1.32
CA LYS A 20 -20.14 -0.46 0.34
C LYS A 20 -19.04 -0.39 -0.71
N PRO A 21 -18.26 -1.46 -0.89
CA PRO A 21 -17.18 -1.49 -1.87
C PRO A 21 -17.71 -1.17 -3.28
N GLY A 22 -17.03 -0.26 -3.96
CA GLY A 22 -17.38 0.18 -5.32
C GLY A 22 -18.48 1.22 -5.40
N GLU A 23 -19.18 1.56 -4.31
CA GLU A 23 -20.36 2.43 -4.31
C GLU A 23 -20.13 3.76 -3.56
N ALA A 24 -21.00 4.72 -3.87
CA ALA A 24 -21.20 5.92 -3.06
C ALA A 24 -22.54 5.79 -2.33
N VAL A 25 -22.51 5.83 -1.02
CA VAL A 25 -23.71 5.72 -0.15
C VAL A 25 -24.03 7.08 0.45
N THR A 26 -25.30 7.47 0.44
CA THR A 26 -25.76 8.65 1.20
C THR A 26 -26.53 8.16 2.42
N THR A 27 -26.10 8.59 3.60
CA THR A 27 -26.79 8.28 4.86
C THR A 27 -28.12 9.04 4.99
N PRO A 28 -29.05 8.60 5.85
CA PRO A 28 -30.27 9.36 6.14
C PRO A 28 -29.99 10.81 6.62
N GLY A 29 -28.86 11.04 7.28
CA GLY A 29 -28.39 12.37 7.68
C GLY A 29 -27.75 13.21 6.58
N GLY A 30 -27.74 12.74 5.33
CA GLY A 30 -27.20 13.50 4.17
C GLY A 30 -25.67 13.51 4.08
N VAL A 31 -24.96 12.60 4.76
CA VAL A 31 -23.51 12.40 4.63
C VAL A 31 -23.25 11.45 3.47
N LYS A 32 -22.32 11.78 2.58
CA LYS A 32 -21.89 10.90 1.48
C LYS A 32 -20.67 10.10 1.92
N VAL A 33 -20.74 8.79 1.76
CA VAL A 33 -19.62 7.87 2.01
C VAL A 33 -19.19 7.24 0.69
N LEU A 34 -17.95 7.47 0.30
CA LEU A 34 -17.38 6.98 -0.95
C LEU A 34 -16.51 5.75 -0.66
N GLY A 35 -17.02 4.57 -1.01
CA GLY A 35 -16.33 3.28 -0.91
C GLY A 35 -15.71 2.83 -2.21
N TRP A 36 -15.30 3.75 -3.08
CA TRP A 36 -14.76 3.42 -4.39
C TRP A 36 -13.42 2.68 -4.28
N SER A 37 -13.18 1.81 -5.23
CA SER A 37 -11.90 1.12 -5.42
C SER A 37 -10.92 1.94 -6.26
N ASN A 38 -9.66 1.52 -6.23
CA ASN A 38 -8.59 2.09 -7.05
C ASN A 38 -8.46 3.62 -6.94
N TRP A 39 -8.43 4.14 -5.73
CA TRP A 39 -8.25 5.57 -5.46
C TRP A 39 -7.00 6.16 -6.15
N PRO A 40 -5.83 5.47 -6.18
CA PRO A 40 -4.66 5.96 -6.90
C PRO A 40 -4.91 6.20 -8.39
N GLY A 41 -5.70 5.33 -9.03
CA GLY A 41 -6.08 5.47 -10.44
C GLY A 41 -7.02 6.64 -10.71
N ARG A 42 -7.71 7.17 -9.68
CA ARG A 42 -8.60 8.32 -9.79
C ARG A 42 -7.86 9.66 -9.72
N ILE A 43 -6.68 9.68 -9.10
CA ILE A 43 -5.79 10.85 -9.00
C ILE A 43 -4.36 10.45 -9.39
N PRO A 44 -4.15 9.93 -10.62
CA PRO A 44 -2.93 9.21 -10.98
C PRO A 44 -1.67 10.07 -10.91
N ALA A 45 -1.73 11.33 -11.25
CA ALA A 45 -0.56 12.23 -11.20
C ALA A 45 -0.04 12.39 -9.77
N ALA A 46 -0.92 12.67 -8.80
CA ALA A 46 -0.55 12.81 -7.40
C ALA A 46 -0.08 11.48 -6.79
N ALA A 47 -0.79 10.39 -7.07
CA ALA A 47 -0.45 9.06 -6.59
C ALA A 47 0.92 8.60 -7.11
N SER A 48 1.20 8.79 -8.41
CA SER A 48 2.48 8.44 -9.02
C SER A 48 3.63 9.27 -8.45
N ALA A 49 3.44 10.56 -8.22
CA ALA A 49 4.47 11.43 -7.63
C ALA A 49 4.82 11.00 -6.19
N LEU A 50 3.82 10.66 -5.37
CA LEU A 50 4.04 10.18 -4.01
C LEU A 50 4.71 8.80 -4.00
N TYR A 51 4.29 7.90 -4.86
CA TYR A 51 4.90 6.58 -5.00
C TYR A 51 6.36 6.67 -5.45
N ALA A 52 6.66 7.48 -6.46
CA ALA A 52 8.02 7.71 -6.92
C ALA A 52 8.93 8.28 -5.82
N ARG A 53 8.40 9.19 -4.97
CA ARG A 53 9.13 9.70 -3.81
C ARG A 53 9.43 8.60 -2.80
N ASN A 54 8.48 7.72 -2.52
CA ASN A 54 8.70 6.58 -1.61
C ASN A 54 9.79 5.64 -2.15
N LEU A 55 9.78 5.34 -3.45
CA LEU A 55 10.82 4.52 -4.09
C LEU A 55 12.21 5.19 -3.98
N LEU A 56 12.28 6.49 -4.26
CA LEU A 56 13.54 7.23 -4.12
C LEU A 56 14.03 7.23 -2.67
N THR A 57 13.14 7.46 -1.71
CA THR A 57 13.49 7.44 -0.28
C THR A 57 14.00 6.07 0.13
N PHE A 58 13.35 4.99 -0.29
CA PHE A 58 13.81 3.63 -0.04
C PHE A 58 15.22 3.40 -0.59
N LEU A 59 15.45 3.73 -1.86
CA LEU A 59 16.75 3.57 -2.50
C LEU A 59 17.84 4.40 -1.80
N THR A 60 17.57 5.65 -1.46
CA THR A 60 18.55 6.51 -0.79
C THR A 60 18.85 6.07 0.64
N THR A 61 17.86 5.54 1.35
CA THR A 61 18.03 5.03 2.73
C THR A 61 18.97 3.81 2.75
N PHE A 62 18.81 2.93 1.79
CA PHE A 62 19.57 1.67 1.71
C PHE A 62 20.73 1.71 0.70
N TRP A 63 21.13 2.91 0.24
CA TRP A 63 22.24 3.05 -0.69
C TRP A 63 23.60 3.06 0.01
N ASP A 64 24.45 2.10 -0.30
CA ASP A 64 25.83 2.07 0.12
C ASP A 64 26.70 2.87 -0.88
N LYS A 65 27.27 3.97 -0.40
CA LYS A 65 28.07 4.89 -1.24
C LYS A 65 29.42 4.29 -1.66
N GLU A 66 29.98 3.44 -0.84
CA GLU A 66 31.29 2.80 -1.11
C GLU A 66 31.11 1.65 -2.10
N ALA A 67 30.12 0.79 -1.88
CA ALA A 67 29.80 -0.29 -2.77
C ALA A 67 29.06 0.17 -4.04
N LYS A 68 28.56 1.42 -4.08
CA LYS A 68 27.74 1.99 -5.17
C LYS A 68 26.55 1.09 -5.53
N ALA A 69 25.92 0.50 -4.53
CA ALA A 69 24.83 -0.46 -4.68
C ALA A 69 23.87 -0.40 -3.49
N PRO A 70 22.62 -0.86 -3.65
CA PRO A 70 21.71 -1.01 -2.51
C PRO A 70 22.21 -2.07 -1.54
N LYS A 71 22.23 -1.74 -0.25
CA LYS A 71 22.52 -2.65 0.84
C LYS A 71 21.26 -2.86 1.66
N LEU A 72 20.63 -4.02 1.54
CA LEU A 72 19.36 -4.35 2.16
C LEU A 72 19.59 -5.27 3.37
N PRO A 73 19.68 -4.73 4.61
CA PRO A 73 19.88 -5.54 5.81
C PRO A 73 18.69 -6.49 6.03
N ALA A 74 18.97 -7.77 6.28
CA ALA A 74 17.91 -8.76 6.47
C ALA A 74 17.09 -8.52 7.76
N GLU A 75 17.68 -7.83 8.72
CA GLU A 75 17.06 -7.56 10.03
C GLU A 75 16.21 -6.28 10.06
N ASP A 76 16.31 -5.43 9.03
CA ASP A 76 15.52 -4.20 8.94
C ASP A 76 14.05 -4.53 8.64
N ASP A 77 13.13 -3.92 9.40
CA ASP A 77 11.69 -4.24 9.29
C ASP A 77 11.06 -3.75 7.99
N ILE A 78 11.58 -2.64 7.41
CA ILE A 78 11.13 -2.13 6.11
C ILE A 78 11.57 -3.12 5.02
N VAL A 79 12.82 -3.59 5.11
CA VAL A 79 13.35 -4.59 4.16
C VAL A 79 12.57 -5.91 4.27
N LYS A 80 12.32 -6.40 5.49
CA LYS A 80 11.50 -7.62 5.72
C LYS A 80 10.11 -7.50 5.11
N GLY A 81 9.46 -6.35 5.30
CA GLY A 81 8.10 -6.10 4.80
C GLY A 81 8.00 -5.87 3.30
N ALA A 82 9.09 -5.46 2.64
CA ALA A 82 9.10 -5.13 1.21
C ALA A 82 9.77 -6.19 0.33
N LEU A 83 10.67 -7.02 0.88
CA LEU A 83 11.48 -7.95 0.12
C LEU A 83 10.70 -9.22 -0.22
N LEU A 84 10.37 -9.39 -1.50
CA LEU A 84 9.66 -10.58 -1.97
C LEU A 84 10.63 -11.73 -2.27
N THR A 85 11.72 -11.44 -2.98
CA THR A 85 12.68 -12.46 -3.43
C THR A 85 14.12 -12.08 -3.11
N ARG A 86 14.95 -13.08 -2.81
CA ARG A 86 16.41 -12.94 -2.62
C ARG A 86 17.11 -14.22 -3.09
N GLY A 87 18.18 -14.07 -3.87
CA GLY A 87 18.99 -15.21 -4.31
C GLY A 87 18.20 -16.27 -5.11
N GLY A 88 17.19 -15.84 -5.89
CA GLY A 88 16.36 -16.75 -6.69
C GLY A 88 15.25 -17.47 -5.91
N ALA A 89 15.07 -17.17 -4.62
CA ALA A 89 14.02 -17.76 -3.79
C ALA A 89 13.03 -16.68 -3.29
N VAL A 90 11.76 -17.06 -3.07
CA VAL A 90 10.76 -16.25 -2.38
C VAL A 90 11.06 -16.26 -0.90
N VAL A 91 11.31 -15.09 -0.30
CA VAL A 91 11.70 -14.95 1.12
C VAL A 91 10.62 -14.25 1.96
N HIS A 92 9.65 -13.61 1.34
CA HIS A 92 8.58 -12.93 2.08
C HIS A 92 7.66 -13.96 2.76
N PRO A 93 7.37 -13.82 4.07
CA PRO A 93 6.62 -14.83 4.84
C PRO A 93 5.23 -15.14 4.26
N SER A 94 4.54 -14.10 3.75
CA SER A 94 3.19 -14.27 3.20
C SER A 94 3.14 -14.96 1.84
N PHE A 95 4.27 -15.12 1.17
CA PHE A 95 4.36 -15.67 -0.20
C PHE A 95 5.36 -16.84 -0.30
N ALA A 96 6.09 -17.13 0.77
CA ALA A 96 6.94 -18.29 0.80
C ALA A 96 6.09 -19.55 0.64
N PRO A 97 6.53 -20.55 -0.18
CA PRO A 97 5.81 -21.82 -0.28
C PRO A 97 5.71 -22.43 1.11
N ALA A 98 4.52 -22.94 1.46
CA ALA A 98 4.34 -23.68 2.71
C ALA A 98 5.45 -24.74 2.80
N LYS A 99 6.19 -24.77 3.91
CA LYS A 99 7.13 -25.86 4.14
C LYS A 99 6.36 -27.16 3.98
N ALA A 100 6.72 -27.95 2.98
CA ALA A 100 6.22 -29.30 2.88
C ALA A 100 6.54 -30.01 4.20
N ALA A 101 5.49 -30.45 4.87
CA ALA A 101 5.59 -31.19 6.11
C ALA A 101 6.31 -32.53 5.86
#